data_6830d09e77871761d6a48258a39fe8e0
#
_entry.id   6830d09e77871761d6a48258a39fe8e0
#
_cell.length_a   1.000
_cell.length_b   1.000
_cell.length_c   1.000
_cell.angle_alpha   90.00
_cell.angle_beta   90.00
_cell.angle_gamma   90.00
#
_symmetry.space_group_name_H-M   'P 1'
#
loop_
_entity.id
_entity.type
_entity.pdbx_description
1 polymer ?
#
loop_
_entity_poly.entity_id
_entity_poly.type
_entity_poly.pdbx_seq_one_letter_code
_entity_poly.pdbx_strand_id
1 'polypeptide(L)'
;MGASRDTLTTGDWQEIWLRLVPMRVRVLFFGMLKDLAGKSSDQLDLPDSASVADVLAHYQVQMPRLKDSLPSLAIAVNQQYSSSETKLKADDEIALLPPVSGGSGKAAGETPAGQPAGRRRYVSIVRSRIEREHVLARLKCGDDGAVVVFEGVVRNQTRGRTTLYLDYEAYEEMALQQMEALHEQSLKQFKIRDVALVHRLGRLEIGETSVLVVVVSAHRAAAFDACRWLIDTLKCAVPIWKKEFFEDGAVWADGEPFPAEIPRANPPG
;
A
#
# COMPACT_ATOMS: atom_id res chain seq x y z
N MET A 1 -66.10 -19.37 -1.81
CA MET A 1 -64.73 -19.20 -1.28
C MET A 1 -63.77 -19.30 -2.44
N GLY A 2 -63.38 -18.13 -3.01
CA GLY A 2 -62.46 -18.03 -4.14
C GLY A 2 -61.05 -17.73 -3.61
N ALA A 3 -60.11 -18.59 -3.87
CA ALA A 3 -58.68 -18.34 -3.63
C ALA A 3 -58.17 -17.49 -4.79
N SER A 4 -57.77 -16.26 -4.49
CA SER A 4 -57.07 -15.37 -5.39
C SER A 4 -55.68 -15.95 -5.66
N ARG A 5 -55.39 -16.31 -6.90
CA ARG A 5 -54.02 -16.63 -7.33
C ARG A 5 -53.39 -15.31 -7.72
N ASP A 6 -52.53 -14.78 -6.82
CA ASP A 6 -51.61 -13.68 -7.17
C ASP A 6 -50.62 -14.19 -8.23
N THR A 7 -50.88 -13.83 -9.49
CA THR A 7 -49.97 -14.08 -10.62
C THR A 7 -48.94 -12.96 -10.59
N LEU A 8 -47.69 -13.30 -10.25
CA LEU A 8 -46.53 -12.41 -10.40
C LEU A 8 -46.49 -11.90 -11.85
N THR A 9 -46.33 -10.60 -12.01
CA THR A 9 -46.25 -9.96 -13.32
C THR A 9 -44.87 -10.16 -13.95
N THR A 10 -44.76 -9.99 -15.26
CA THR A 10 -43.45 -10.09 -15.97
C THR A 10 -42.42 -9.11 -15.44
N GLY A 11 -42.84 -7.97 -14.84
CA GLY A 11 -41.98 -7.01 -14.17
C GLY A 11 -41.40 -7.55 -12.86
N ASP A 12 -42.22 -8.30 -12.10
CA ASP A 12 -41.78 -8.92 -10.82
C ASP A 12 -40.69 -9.96 -11.06
N TRP A 13 -40.76 -10.71 -12.16
CA TRP A 13 -39.71 -11.66 -12.54
C TRP A 13 -38.43 -10.98 -12.98
N GLN A 14 -38.47 -9.81 -13.66
CA GLN A 14 -37.28 -9.06 -14.03
C GLN A 14 -36.58 -8.47 -12.80
N GLU A 15 -37.31 -7.94 -11.81
CA GLU A 15 -36.74 -7.49 -10.57
C GLU A 15 -36.16 -8.62 -9.71
N ILE A 16 -36.80 -9.79 -9.71
CA ILE A 16 -36.29 -10.98 -9.03
C ILE A 16 -35.03 -11.51 -9.72
N TRP A 17 -35.00 -11.53 -11.07
CA TRP A 17 -33.83 -11.96 -11.85
C TRP A 17 -32.64 -10.96 -11.69
N LEU A 18 -32.88 -9.65 -11.63
CA LEU A 18 -31.87 -8.64 -11.36
C LEU A 18 -31.26 -8.76 -9.94
N ARG A 19 -32.03 -9.34 -8.99
CA ARG A 19 -31.53 -9.64 -7.63
C ARG A 19 -30.82 -10.99 -7.52
N LEU A 20 -30.88 -11.85 -8.55
CA LEU A 20 -30.35 -13.21 -8.55
C LEU A 20 -29.07 -13.41 -9.36
N VAL A 21 -28.58 -12.39 -10.07
CA VAL A 21 -27.26 -12.47 -10.68
C VAL A 21 -26.24 -12.05 -9.62
N PRO A 22 -25.46 -12.99 -9.05
CA PRO A 22 -24.46 -12.62 -8.07
C PRO A 22 -23.41 -11.74 -8.75
N MET A 23 -23.10 -10.62 -8.11
CA MET A 23 -21.99 -9.77 -8.46
C MET A 23 -20.71 -10.48 -8.06
N ARG A 24 -19.79 -10.70 -9.00
CA ARG A 24 -18.48 -11.30 -8.71
C ARG A 24 -17.43 -10.23 -8.51
N VAL A 25 -16.67 -10.37 -7.42
CA VAL A 25 -15.55 -9.50 -7.07
C VAL A 25 -14.30 -10.35 -6.86
N ARG A 26 -13.14 -9.73 -7.04
CA ARG A 26 -11.83 -10.33 -6.75
C ARG A 26 -11.32 -9.82 -5.41
N VAL A 27 -10.91 -10.70 -4.50
CA VAL A 27 -10.34 -10.33 -3.21
C VAL A 27 -8.88 -10.73 -3.15
N LEU A 28 -8.01 -9.81 -2.77
CA LEU A 28 -6.57 -9.98 -2.65
C LEU A 28 -6.15 -10.00 -1.18
N PHE A 29 -5.23 -10.90 -0.85
CA PHE A 29 -4.65 -11.06 0.49
C PHE A 29 -3.15 -10.79 0.44
N PHE A 30 -2.66 -9.97 1.36
CA PHE A 30 -1.25 -9.61 1.46
C PHE A 30 -0.68 -9.90 2.84
N GLY A 31 0.65 -10.00 2.93
CA GLY A 31 1.36 -10.18 4.17
C GLY A 31 0.82 -11.35 4.99
N MET A 32 0.61 -11.15 6.29
CA MET A 32 0.09 -12.17 7.19
C MET A 32 -1.30 -12.70 6.80
N LEU A 33 -2.13 -11.92 6.10
CA LEU A 33 -3.46 -12.37 5.66
C LEU A 33 -3.38 -13.41 4.56
N LYS A 34 -2.37 -13.35 3.70
CA LYS A 34 -2.09 -14.37 2.68
C LYS A 34 -1.74 -15.72 3.34
N ASP A 35 -0.90 -15.70 4.38
CA ASP A 35 -0.57 -16.91 5.15
C ASP A 35 -1.82 -17.45 5.87
N LEU A 36 -2.66 -16.58 6.44
CA LEU A 36 -3.90 -16.95 7.14
C LEU A 36 -4.96 -17.53 6.19
N ALA A 37 -5.12 -16.94 5.01
CA ALA A 37 -6.07 -17.38 3.99
C ALA A 37 -5.58 -18.61 3.22
N GLY A 38 -4.28 -18.91 3.24
CA GLY A 38 -3.65 -19.97 2.45
C GLY A 38 -3.64 -19.69 0.93
N LYS A 39 -3.99 -18.47 0.52
CA LYS A 39 -4.08 -18.03 -0.89
C LYS A 39 -3.82 -16.54 -1.01
N SER A 40 -3.31 -16.09 -2.15
CA SER A 40 -3.07 -14.66 -2.43
C SER A 40 -4.29 -13.94 -2.99
N SER A 41 -5.25 -14.67 -3.57
CA SER A 41 -6.48 -14.10 -4.12
C SER A 41 -7.63 -15.09 -4.05
N ASP A 42 -8.86 -14.52 -4.10
CA ASP A 42 -10.10 -15.27 -4.16
C ASP A 42 -11.10 -14.59 -5.08
N GLN A 43 -12.13 -15.34 -5.53
CA GLN A 43 -13.30 -14.77 -6.17
C GLN A 43 -14.50 -14.98 -5.26
N LEU A 44 -15.27 -13.93 -5.04
CA LEU A 44 -16.42 -13.92 -4.14
C LEU A 44 -17.66 -13.46 -4.89
N ASP A 45 -18.71 -14.29 -4.85
CA ASP A 45 -20.02 -13.94 -5.39
C ASP A 45 -20.85 -13.27 -4.27
N LEU A 46 -21.33 -12.07 -4.54
CA LEU A 46 -22.06 -11.22 -3.59
C LEU A 46 -23.36 -10.70 -4.22
N PRO A 47 -24.35 -10.28 -3.41
CA PRO A 47 -25.51 -9.53 -3.91
C PRO A 47 -25.12 -8.19 -4.52
N ASP A 48 -25.84 -7.70 -5.52
CA ASP A 48 -25.59 -6.41 -6.21
C ASP A 48 -25.53 -5.19 -5.30
N SER A 49 -26.12 -5.27 -4.10
CA SER A 49 -26.10 -4.18 -3.12
C SER A 49 -24.97 -4.27 -2.10
N ALA A 50 -24.09 -5.26 -2.24
CA ALA A 50 -23.03 -5.54 -1.26
C ALA A 50 -22.03 -4.38 -1.13
N SER A 51 -21.41 -4.33 0.02
CA SER A 51 -20.37 -3.38 0.39
C SER A 51 -19.09 -4.11 0.82
N VAL A 52 -18.05 -3.37 1.04
CA VAL A 52 -16.80 -3.90 1.61
C VAL A 52 -17.06 -4.60 2.96
N ALA A 53 -18.01 -4.09 3.78
CA ALA A 53 -18.38 -4.74 5.05
C ALA A 53 -18.89 -6.17 4.85
N ASP A 54 -19.60 -6.46 3.76
CA ASP A 54 -20.11 -7.81 3.45
C ASP A 54 -18.96 -8.76 3.10
N VAL A 55 -17.92 -8.26 2.38
CA VAL A 55 -16.68 -9.00 2.13
C VAL A 55 -15.97 -9.33 3.44
N LEU A 56 -15.82 -8.34 4.32
CA LEU A 56 -15.19 -8.55 5.62
C LEU A 56 -15.96 -9.57 6.47
N ALA A 57 -17.29 -9.46 6.52
CA ALA A 57 -18.15 -10.40 7.25
C ALA A 57 -17.99 -11.84 6.74
N HIS A 58 -17.92 -12.01 5.41
CA HIS A 58 -17.69 -13.30 4.80
C HIS A 58 -16.37 -13.94 5.27
N TYR A 59 -15.26 -13.19 5.20
CA TYR A 59 -13.96 -13.73 5.59
C TYR A 59 -13.77 -13.83 7.12
N GLN A 60 -14.48 -13.06 7.95
CA GLN A 60 -14.48 -13.26 9.39
C GLN A 60 -15.05 -14.62 9.83
N VAL A 61 -16.01 -15.15 9.07
CA VAL A 61 -16.55 -16.50 9.31
C VAL A 61 -15.54 -17.57 8.91
N GLN A 62 -14.87 -17.40 7.77
CA GLN A 62 -13.89 -18.37 7.27
C GLN A 62 -12.56 -18.31 8.03
N MET A 63 -12.16 -17.14 8.48
CA MET A 63 -10.89 -16.86 9.15
C MET A 63 -11.15 -16.14 10.48
N PRO A 64 -11.51 -16.84 11.57
CA PRO A 64 -11.84 -16.21 12.86
C PRO A 64 -10.75 -15.28 13.41
N ARG A 65 -9.48 -15.57 13.12
CA ARG A 65 -8.33 -14.71 13.47
C ARG A 65 -8.29 -13.37 12.75
N LEU A 66 -9.04 -13.21 11.65
CA LEU A 66 -9.17 -11.92 10.97
C LEU A 66 -9.75 -10.85 11.89
N LYS A 67 -10.61 -11.24 12.87
CA LYS A 67 -11.20 -10.31 13.85
C LYS A 67 -10.15 -9.52 14.62
N ASP A 68 -9.03 -10.17 14.96
CA ASP A 68 -7.95 -9.54 15.73
C ASP A 68 -7.22 -8.47 14.92
N SER A 69 -7.21 -8.61 13.59
CA SER A 69 -6.54 -7.69 12.66
C SER A 69 -7.43 -6.55 12.16
N LEU A 70 -8.77 -6.66 12.29
CA LEU A 70 -9.72 -5.68 11.74
C LEU A 70 -9.45 -4.22 12.15
N PRO A 71 -9.12 -3.92 13.44
CA PRO A 71 -8.92 -2.53 13.86
C PRO A 71 -7.73 -1.84 13.16
N SER A 72 -6.81 -2.63 12.62
CA SER A 72 -5.58 -2.15 11.96
C SER A 72 -5.54 -2.47 10.47
N LEU A 73 -6.61 -3.10 9.94
CA LEU A 73 -6.72 -3.47 8.54
C LEU A 73 -7.11 -2.28 7.69
N ALA A 74 -6.32 -1.97 6.68
CA ALA A 74 -6.76 -1.08 5.61
C ALA A 74 -7.38 -1.89 4.47
N ILE A 75 -8.25 -1.24 3.73
CA ILE A 75 -8.93 -1.83 2.59
C ILE A 75 -8.71 -0.92 1.38
N ALA A 76 -8.46 -1.53 0.24
CA ALA A 76 -8.48 -0.82 -1.02
C ALA A 76 -9.49 -1.45 -1.98
N VAL A 77 -10.17 -0.62 -2.74
CA VAL A 77 -11.01 -1.04 -3.88
C VAL A 77 -10.41 -0.41 -5.13
N ASN A 78 -10.07 -1.26 -6.11
CA ASN A 78 -9.44 -0.83 -7.37
C ASN A 78 -8.21 0.08 -7.12
N GLN A 79 -7.31 -0.34 -6.21
CA GLN A 79 -6.05 0.34 -5.87
C GLN A 79 -6.23 1.70 -5.15
N GLN A 80 -7.42 1.98 -4.62
CA GLN A 80 -7.68 3.18 -3.83
C GLN A 80 -8.16 2.80 -2.43
N TYR A 81 -7.62 3.47 -1.41
CA TYR A 81 -8.08 3.27 -0.03
C TYR A 81 -9.58 3.55 0.09
N SER A 82 -10.27 2.67 0.78
CA SER A 82 -11.73 2.69 0.89
C SER A 82 -12.20 2.36 2.29
N SER A 83 -13.43 2.76 2.61
CA SER A 83 -14.09 2.42 3.87
C SER A 83 -14.90 1.12 3.76
N SER A 84 -15.30 0.58 4.90
CA SER A 84 -16.20 -0.58 4.98
C SER A 84 -17.57 -0.34 4.34
N GLU A 85 -18.01 0.92 4.24
CA GLU A 85 -19.31 1.31 3.69
C GLU A 85 -19.32 1.43 2.17
N THR A 86 -18.14 1.36 1.53
CA THR A 86 -18.00 1.49 0.08
C THR A 86 -18.82 0.42 -0.63
N LYS A 87 -19.72 0.84 -1.50
CA LYS A 87 -20.53 -0.06 -2.35
C LYS A 87 -19.67 -0.64 -3.45
N LEU A 88 -19.84 -1.94 -3.66
CA LEU A 88 -19.09 -2.70 -4.65
C LEU A 88 -19.86 -2.82 -5.97
N LYS A 89 -19.12 -3.03 -7.03
CA LYS A 89 -19.61 -3.33 -8.38
C LYS A 89 -19.05 -4.66 -8.86
N ALA A 90 -19.65 -5.21 -9.87
CA ALA A 90 -19.10 -6.38 -10.55
C ALA A 90 -17.67 -6.09 -11.05
N ASP A 91 -16.81 -7.10 -10.92
CA ASP A 91 -15.38 -7.05 -11.29
C ASP A 91 -14.50 -6.12 -10.43
N ASP A 92 -15.03 -5.55 -9.35
CA ASP A 92 -14.19 -4.79 -8.39
C ASP A 92 -13.11 -5.71 -7.79
N GLU A 93 -11.91 -5.15 -7.64
CA GLU A 93 -10.79 -5.74 -6.94
C GLU A 93 -10.68 -5.16 -5.52
N ILE A 94 -10.86 -6.00 -4.52
CA ILE A 94 -10.79 -5.63 -3.11
C ILE A 94 -9.47 -6.15 -2.52
N ALA A 95 -8.62 -5.29 -2.03
CA ALA A 95 -7.38 -5.66 -1.35
C ALA A 95 -7.53 -5.52 0.17
N LEU A 96 -7.27 -6.61 0.90
CA LEU A 96 -7.18 -6.60 2.36
C LEU A 96 -5.73 -6.41 2.77
N LEU A 97 -5.42 -5.24 3.34
CA LEU A 97 -4.08 -4.74 3.58
C LEU A 97 -3.77 -4.76 5.09
N PRO A 98 -3.03 -5.75 5.59
CA PRO A 98 -2.58 -5.74 6.99
C PRO A 98 -1.63 -4.58 7.23
N PRO A 99 -1.38 -4.17 8.50
CA PRO A 99 -0.47 -3.09 8.83
C PRO A 99 0.88 -3.22 8.13
N VAL A 100 1.42 -2.10 7.63
CA VAL A 100 2.75 -2.07 6.98
C VAL A 100 3.85 -1.96 8.02
N SER A 101 5.00 -2.58 7.76
CA SER A 101 6.12 -2.61 8.67
C SER A 101 6.95 -1.34 8.64
N GLY A 102 6.70 -0.40 9.57
CA GLY A 102 7.63 0.67 9.91
C GLY A 102 7.02 2.05 10.15
N GLY A 103 7.30 2.63 11.30
CA GLY A 103 7.26 4.06 11.62
C GLY A 103 6.00 4.58 12.30
N SER A 104 6.18 5.17 13.50
CA SER A 104 5.17 5.93 14.23
C SER A 104 4.99 7.33 13.61
N GLY A 105 3.86 7.59 12.97
CA GLY A 105 3.50 8.92 12.46
C GLY A 105 1.99 9.04 12.26
N LYS A 106 1.37 10.04 12.92
CA LYS A 106 -0.05 10.35 12.77
C LYS A 106 -0.35 10.93 11.39
N ALA A 107 -1.42 10.45 10.79
CA ALA A 107 -1.85 10.77 9.41
C ALA A 107 -2.95 11.80 9.32
N ALA A 108 -3.04 12.47 8.18
CA ALA A 108 -4.26 12.92 7.52
C ALA A 108 -4.00 13.61 6.15
N GLY A 109 -4.76 13.28 5.10
CA GLY A 109 -4.84 14.06 3.87
C GLY A 109 -5.14 13.33 2.57
N GLU A 110 -6.09 13.80 1.80
CA GLU A 110 -6.70 13.25 0.59
C GLU A 110 -5.73 13.06 -0.59
N THR A 111 -5.98 12.05 -1.44
CA THR A 111 -5.26 11.75 -2.69
C THR A 111 -5.72 12.71 -3.80
N PRO A 112 -4.83 13.48 -4.46
CA PRO A 112 -5.21 14.24 -5.64
C PRO A 112 -5.12 13.38 -6.90
N ALA A 113 -6.23 13.31 -7.64
CA ALA A 113 -6.26 12.80 -9.00
C ALA A 113 -5.71 13.86 -9.98
N GLY A 114 -4.91 13.45 -10.96
CA GLY A 114 -4.56 14.26 -12.12
C GLY A 114 -3.08 14.35 -12.43
N GLN A 115 -2.67 13.75 -13.56
CA GLN A 115 -1.33 13.82 -14.11
C GLN A 115 -1.11 15.08 -14.96
N PRO A 116 0.11 15.65 -14.95
CA PRO A 116 0.68 16.23 -16.14
C PRO A 116 1.89 15.43 -16.62
N ALA A 117 1.89 15.13 -17.89
CA ALA A 117 2.97 14.45 -18.60
C ALA A 117 4.21 15.36 -18.75
N GLY A 118 5.43 14.81 -18.54
CA GLY A 118 6.63 15.42 -19.07
C GLY A 118 7.93 15.31 -18.29
N ARG A 119 7.96 15.00 -16.98
CA ARG A 119 9.22 14.75 -16.27
C ARG A 119 9.43 13.25 -16.06
N ARG A 120 10.63 12.75 -16.41
CA ARG A 120 11.00 11.36 -16.06
C ARG A 120 11.05 11.26 -14.54
N ARG A 121 10.05 10.62 -13.94
CA ARG A 121 10.00 10.34 -12.52
C ARG A 121 11.04 9.27 -12.20
N TYR A 122 11.84 9.52 -11.19
CA TYR A 122 12.77 8.52 -10.67
C TYR A 122 12.09 7.72 -9.54
N VAL A 123 10.90 7.18 -9.83
CA VAL A 123 10.13 6.36 -8.92
C VAL A 123 10.03 4.96 -9.51
N SER A 124 10.44 3.94 -8.76
CA SER A 124 10.39 2.57 -9.24
C SER A 124 10.36 1.54 -8.12
N ILE A 125 9.73 0.41 -8.42
CA ILE A 125 9.83 -0.82 -7.66
C ILE A 125 10.67 -1.79 -8.49
N VAL A 126 11.68 -2.41 -7.86
CA VAL A 126 12.64 -3.29 -8.55
C VAL A 126 12.79 -4.61 -7.80
N ARG A 127 13.23 -5.65 -8.49
CA ARG A 127 13.60 -6.95 -7.89
C ARG A 127 15.10 -7.21 -7.92
N SER A 128 15.83 -6.46 -8.75
CA SER A 128 17.28 -6.47 -8.79
C SER A 128 17.87 -5.55 -7.72
N ARG A 129 19.17 -5.67 -7.49
CA ARG A 129 19.91 -4.78 -6.58
C ARG A 129 19.74 -3.32 -7.00
N ILE A 130 19.59 -2.43 -5.99
CA ILE A 130 19.50 -0.99 -6.24
C ILE A 130 20.89 -0.45 -6.50
N GLU A 131 21.10 0.09 -7.69
CA GLU A 131 22.38 0.70 -8.11
C GLU A 131 22.39 2.19 -7.74
N ARG A 132 22.76 2.50 -6.50
CA ARG A 132 22.76 3.86 -5.94
C ARG A 132 23.48 4.88 -6.84
N GLU A 133 24.68 4.54 -7.29
CA GLU A 133 25.50 5.47 -8.08
C GLU A 133 24.83 5.79 -9.43
N HIS A 134 24.13 4.83 -10.02
CA HIS A 134 23.37 5.06 -11.25
C HIS A 134 22.21 6.05 -11.01
N VAL A 135 21.48 5.91 -9.90
CA VAL A 135 20.40 6.85 -9.55
C VAL A 135 20.95 8.25 -9.30
N LEU A 136 22.04 8.36 -8.53
CA LEU A 136 22.69 9.64 -8.23
C LEU A 136 23.17 10.33 -9.49
N ALA A 137 23.84 9.62 -10.40
CA ALA A 137 24.38 10.18 -11.64
C ALA A 137 23.27 10.72 -12.57
N ARG A 138 22.08 10.14 -12.52
CA ARG A 138 20.92 10.58 -13.32
C ARG A 138 20.14 11.73 -12.70
N LEU A 139 20.18 11.86 -11.38
CA LEU A 139 19.39 12.86 -10.68
C LEU A 139 20.14 14.19 -10.48
N LYS A 140 21.44 14.15 -10.16
CA LYS A 140 22.26 15.33 -9.92
C LYS A 140 22.38 16.24 -11.14
N CYS A 141 22.38 17.56 -10.88
CA CYS A 141 22.72 18.56 -11.91
C CYS A 141 23.49 19.73 -11.30
N GLY A 142 23.89 20.69 -12.15
CA GLY A 142 24.73 21.82 -11.75
C GLY A 142 24.08 22.81 -10.78
N ASP A 143 22.76 22.79 -10.64
CA ASP A 143 22.01 23.69 -9.75
C ASP A 143 21.85 23.13 -8.33
N ASP A 144 22.34 21.91 -8.08
CA ASP A 144 22.21 21.26 -6.78
C ASP A 144 23.35 21.68 -5.85
N GLY A 145 23.01 22.37 -4.77
CA GLY A 145 23.91 22.67 -3.65
C GLY A 145 23.89 21.62 -2.56
N ALA A 146 22.92 20.70 -2.57
CA ALA A 146 22.79 19.63 -1.59
C ALA A 146 22.17 18.37 -2.21
N VAL A 147 22.73 17.21 -1.83
CA VAL A 147 22.19 15.88 -2.14
C VAL A 147 22.09 15.11 -0.84
N VAL A 148 20.89 14.69 -0.47
CA VAL A 148 20.64 13.81 0.68
C VAL A 148 20.26 12.44 0.18
N VAL A 149 20.91 11.42 0.72
CA VAL A 149 20.66 10.02 0.39
C VAL A 149 20.28 9.28 1.66
N PHE A 150 19.14 8.61 1.63
CA PHE A 150 18.74 7.65 2.64
C PHE A 150 18.72 6.27 2.02
N GLU A 151 19.40 5.32 2.65
CA GLU A 151 19.34 3.89 2.31
C GLU A 151 18.79 3.10 3.49
N GLY A 152 17.69 2.39 3.27
CA GLY A 152 17.23 1.37 4.20
C GLY A 152 17.96 0.06 3.93
N VAL A 153 18.78 -0.37 4.90
CA VAL A 153 19.66 -1.55 4.74
C VAL A 153 19.18 -2.70 5.62
N VAL A 154 19.32 -3.92 5.12
CA VAL A 154 18.99 -5.14 5.87
C VAL A 154 20.00 -5.36 6.99
N ARG A 155 19.52 -5.39 8.23
CA ARG A 155 20.35 -5.60 9.43
C ARG A 155 20.46 -7.08 9.76
N ASN A 156 21.56 -7.47 10.40
CA ASN A 156 21.81 -8.84 10.88
C ASN A 156 21.10 -9.17 12.19
N GLN A 157 20.45 -8.21 12.84
CA GLN A 157 19.73 -8.40 14.09
C GLN A 157 18.43 -7.59 14.14
N THR A 158 17.37 -8.22 14.67
CA THR A 158 16.08 -7.58 14.94
C THR A 158 15.55 -8.07 16.29
N ARG A 159 15.34 -7.12 17.24
CA ARG A 159 14.82 -7.43 18.58
C ARG A 159 15.59 -8.55 19.32
N GLY A 160 16.92 -8.55 19.20
CA GLY A 160 17.79 -9.54 19.84
C GLY A 160 17.89 -10.90 19.13
N ARG A 161 17.20 -11.09 18.01
CA ARG A 161 17.26 -12.31 17.17
C ARG A 161 18.19 -12.07 15.97
N THR A 162 18.94 -13.10 15.59
CA THR A 162 19.79 -13.09 14.38
C THR A 162 18.91 -13.21 13.14
N THR A 163 18.91 -12.17 12.30
CA THR A 163 18.22 -12.16 11.02
C THR A 163 19.09 -12.86 9.98
N LEU A 164 18.52 -13.79 9.23
CA LEU A 164 19.17 -14.48 8.12
C LEU A 164 19.04 -13.69 6.81
N TYR A 165 17.81 -13.32 6.49
CA TYR A 165 17.46 -12.49 5.33
C TYR A 165 16.05 -11.89 5.52
N LEU A 166 15.68 -10.95 4.67
CA LEU A 166 14.32 -10.41 4.59
C LEU A 166 13.68 -10.78 3.25
N ASP A 167 12.35 -10.83 3.23
CA ASP A 167 11.57 -10.91 1.99
C ASP A 167 10.53 -9.80 2.00
N TYR A 168 10.51 -8.98 0.95
CA TYR A 168 9.58 -7.87 0.78
C TYR A 168 8.51 -8.21 -0.24
N GLU A 169 7.25 -8.08 0.17
CA GLU A 169 6.07 -8.17 -0.69
C GLU A 169 5.39 -6.80 -0.79
N ALA A 170 4.70 -6.54 -1.91
CA ALA A 170 3.92 -5.33 -2.12
C ALA A 170 2.64 -5.61 -2.91
N TYR A 171 1.64 -4.75 -2.75
CA TYR A 171 0.63 -4.54 -3.76
C TYR A 171 1.22 -3.58 -4.81
N GLU A 172 1.93 -4.14 -5.80
CA GLU A 172 2.90 -3.41 -6.63
C GLU A 172 2.30 -2.21 -7.35
N GLU A 173 1.12 -2.38 -7.97
CA GLU A 173 0.46 -1.31 -8.72
C GLU A 173 0.09 -0.15 -7.80
N MET A 174 -0.53 -0.44 -6.65
CA MET A 174 -0.91 0.58 -5.67
C MET A 174 0.33 1.18 -5.00
N ALA A 175 1.34 0.38 -4.69
CA ALA A 175 2.59 0.84 -4.09
C ALA A 175 3.31 1.84 -4.99
N LEU A 176 3.38 1.56 -6.30
CA LEU A 176 3.99 2.46 -7.27
C LEU A 176 3.21 3.77 -7.38
N GLN A 177 1.88 3.72 -7.46
CA GLN A 177 1.01 4.92 -7.48
C GLN A 177 1.21 5.78 -6.22
N GLN A 178 1.27 5.16 -5.05
CA GLN A 178 1.51 5.89 -3.79
C GLN A 178 2.91 6.52 -3.75
N MET A 179 3.95 5.82 -4.20
CA MET A 179 5.30 6.38 -4.30
C MET A 179 5.37 7.55 -5.28
N GLU A 180 4.66 7.49 -6.41
CA GLU A 180 4.54 8.61 -7.36
C GLU A 180 3.81 9.81 -6.75
N ALA A 181 2.74 9.57 -5.98
CA ALA A 181 2.03 10.61 -5.25
C ALA A 181 2.93 11.30 -4.21
N LEU A 182 3.75 10.52 -3.47
CA LEU A 182 4.73 11.05 -2.52
C LEU A 182 5.79 11.91 -3.20
N HIS A 183 6.29 11.48 -4.36
CA HIS A 183 7.22 12.26 -5.17
C HIS A 183 6.59 13.63 -5.52
N GLU A 184 5.39 13.65 -6.07
CA GLU A 184 4.71 14.90 -6.44
C GLU A 184 4.40 15.80 -5.23
N GLN A 185 3.98 15.21 -4.12
CA GLN A 185 3.73 15.94 -2.89
C GLN A 185 5.01 16.58 -2.33
N SER A 186 6.13 15.87 -2.35
CA SER A 186 7.40 16.38 -1.85
C SER A 186 7.86 17.62 -2.64
N LEU A 187 7.68 17.62 -3.96
CA LEU A 187 8.00 18.78 -4.81
C LEU A 187 7.08 20.00 -4.55
N LYS A 188 5.85 19.77 -4.08
CA LYS A 188 4.90 20.84 -3.74
C LYS A 188 5.12 21.41 -2.34
N GLN A 189 5.55 20.56 -1.39
CA GLN A 189 5.67 20.92 0.03
C GLN A 189 7.05 21.50 0.38
N PHE A 190 8.10 21.03 -0.29
CA PHE A 190 9.48 21.42 0.02
C PHE A 190 10.12 22.19 -1.14
N LYS A 191 11.02 23.12 -0.81
CA LYS A 191 11.81 23.83 -1.82
C LYS A 191 12.98 22.96 -2.30
N ILE A 192 12.65 21.84 -2.94
CA ILE A 192 13.61 20.91 -3.51
C ILE A 192 13.48 20.88 -5.03
N ARG A 193 14.50 20.43 -5.74
CA ARG A 193 14.47 20.36 -7.19
C ARG A 193 13.87 19.06 -7.70
N ASP A 194 14.29 17.94 -7.13
CA ASP A 194 13.81 16.61 -7.55
C ASP A 194 14.09 15.53 -6.49
N VAL A 195 13.46 14.35 -6.68
CA VAL A 195 13.56 13.20 -5.79
C VAL A 195 13.66 11.92 -6.60
N ALA A 196 14.43 10.95 -6.10
CA ALA A 196 14.30 9.56 -6.52
C ALA A 196 13.80 8.69 -5.36
N LEU A 197 12.83 7.82 -5.67
CA LEU A 197 12.29 6.81 -4.75
C LEU A 197 12.39 5.43 -5.41
N VAL A 198 13.21 4.55 -4.85
CA VAL A 198 13.36 3.19 -5.36
C VAL A 198 13.15 2.20 -4.22
N HIS A 199 12.24 1.25 -4.38
CA HIS A 199 12.05 0.17 -3.41
C HIS A 199 12.32 -1.18 -4.06
N ARG A 200 13.02 -2.08 -3.36
CA ARG A 200 13.31 -3.44 -3.82
C ARG A 200 12.39 -4.43 -3.14
N LEU A 201 11.85 -5.37 -3.92
CA LEU A 201 11.02 -6.48 -3.47
C LEU A 201 11.74 -7.82 -3.62
N GLY A 202 11.15 -8.84 -2.97
CA GLY A 202 11.68 -10.18 -2.90
C GLY A 202 12.75 -10.33 -1.83
N ARG A 203 13.56 -11.37 -1.94
CA ARG A 203 14.60 -11.71 -0.96
C ARG A 203 15.77 -10.74 -1.01
N LEU A 204 16.17 -10.26 0.18
CA LEU A 204 17.33 -9.40 0.40
C LEU A 204 18.23 -9.99 1.48
N GLU A 205 19.51 -10.05 1.20
CA GLU A 205 20.54 -10.50 2.14
C GLU A 205 20.99 -9.38 3.08
N ILE A 206 21.66 -9.75 4.16
CA ILE A 206 22.23 -8.81 5.11
C ILE A 206 23.14 -7.79 4.40
N GLY A 207 22.96 -6.51 4.70
CA GLY A 207 23.74 -5.41 4.10
C GLY A 207 23.18 -4.92 2.76
N GLU A 208 22.17 -5.57 2.16
CA GLU A 208 21.56 -5.10 0.92
C GLU A 208 20.56 -3.96 1.17
N THR A 209 20.46 -3.06 0.20
CA THR A 209 19.56 -1.90 0.23
C THR A 209 18.15 -2.31 -0.20
N SER A 210 17.17 -2.09 0.69
CA SER A 210 15.75 -2.35 0.43
C SER A 210 15.02 -1.14 -0.13
N VAL A 211 15.39 0.06 0.30
CA VAL A 211 14.81 1.32 -0.16
C VAL A 211 15.88 2.37 -0.31
N LEU A 212 15.78 3.16 -1.37
CA LEU A 212 16.65 4.30 -1.65
C LEU A 212 15.77 5.54 -1.84
N VAL A 213 16.06 6.58 -1.05
CA VAL A 213 15.49 7.93 -1.20
C VAL A 213 16.65 8.87 -1.50
N VAL A 214 16.59 9.57 -2.63
CA VAL A 214 17.58 10.61 -2.97
C VAL A 214 16.83 11.92 -3.19
N VAL A 215 17.24 12.95 -2.46
CA VAL A 215 16.67 14.31 -2.60
C VAL A 215 17.77 15.26 -3.05
N VAL A 216 17.50 16.02 -4.09
CA VAL A 216 18.40 17.05 -4.63
C VAL A 216 17.77 18.44 -4.51
N SER A 217 18.56 19.39 -4.03
CA SER A 217 18.09 20.76 -3.74
C SER A 217 19.22 21.77 -3.77
N ALA A 218 18.89 23.04 -3.99
CA ALA A 218 19.86 24.13 -3.84
C ALA A 218 20.37 24.28 -2.39
N HIS A 219 19.55 23.93 -1.38
CA HIS A 219 19.86 24.13 0.04
C HIS A 219 19.62 22.87 0.87
N ARG A 220 20.57 22.60 1.80
CA ARG A 220 20.58 21.39 2.62
C ARG A 220 19.36 21.21 3.53
N ALA A 221 18.82 22.29 4.13
CA ALA A 221 17.69 22.20 5.06
C ALA A 221 16.49 21.55 4.41
N ALA A 222 16.03 22.08 3.27
CA ALA A 222 14.90 21.52 2.52
C ALA A 222 15.17 20.06 2.08
N ALA A 223 16.40 19.72 1.74
CA ALA A 223 16.76 18.36 1.34
C ALA A 223 16.64 17.36 2.51
N PHE A 224 17.09 17.71 3.70
CA PHE A 224 16.96 16.88 4.91
C PHE A 224 15.50 16.71 5.33
N ASP A 225 14.73 17.82 5.36
CA ASP A 225 13.32 17.80 5.75
C ASP A 225 12.50 16.95 4.80
N ALA A 226 12.68 17.12 3.49
CA ALA A 226 12.01 16.33 2.47
C ALA A 226 12.38 14.84 2.55
N CYS A 227 13.67 14.52 2.73
CA CYS A 227 14.13 13.14 2.81
C CYS A 227 13.53 12.41 4.03
N ARG A 228 13.50 13.08 5.19
CA ARG A 228 12.87 12.56 6.41
C ARG A 228 11.40 12.32 6.19
N TRP A 229 10.67 13.33 5.71
CA TRP A 229 9.24 13.22 5.45
C TRP A 229 8.92 12.09 4.48
N LEU A 230 9.69 11.97 3.39
CA LEU A 230 9.51 10.93 2.38
C LEU A 230 9.64 9.53 2.97
N ILE A 231 10.70 9.25 3.73
CA ILE A 231 10.90 7.90 4.27
C ILE A 231 9.88 7.57 5.35
N ASP A 232 9.55 8.52 6.22
CA ASP A 232 8.56 8.32 7.28
C ASP A 232 7.17 8.07 6.69
N THR A 233 6.77 8.85 5.67
CA THR A 233 5.48 8.68 5.00
C THR A 233 5.43 7.41 4.15
N LEU A 234 6.49 7.09 3.39
CA LEU A 234 6.58 5.86 2.61
C LEU A 234 6.32 4.63 3.48
N LYS A 235 6.96 4.58 4.65
CA LYS A 235 6.82 3.45 5.57
C LYS A 235 5.42 3.28 6.16
N CYS A 236 4.62 4.34 6.20
CA CYS A 236 3.25 4.30 6.74
C CYS A 236 2.19 4.13 5.64
N ALA A 237 2.39 4.73 4.46
CA ALA A 237 1.34 4.90 3.47
C ALA A 237 1.48 3.96 2.25
N VAL A 238 2.67 3.41 2.00
CA VAL A 238 2.88 2.55 0.83
C VAL A 238 2.67 1.08 1.21
N PRO A 239 1.81 0.33 0.51
CA PRO A 239 1.47 -1.05 0.86
C PRO A 239 2.61 -2.01 0.50
N ILE A 240 3.63 -2.03 1.36
CA ILE A 240 4.81 -2.89 1.29
C ILE A 240 4.98 -3.58 2.64
N TRP A 241 5.11 -4.89 2.62
CA TRP A 241 5.26 -5.74 3.82
C TRP A 241 6.62 -6.41 3.82
N LYS A 242 7.12 -6.69 5.03
CA LYS A 242 8.41 -7.31 5.26
C LYS A 242 8.24 -8.58 6.09
N LYS A 243 8.69 -9.71 5.57
CA LYS A 243 8.82 -10.97 6.30
C LYS A 243 10.28 -11.14 6.72
N GLU A 244 10.52 -11.34 8.00
CA GLU A 244 11.85 -11.53 8.56
C GLU A 244 12.11 -13.02 8.80
N PHE A 245 13.23 -13.53 8.33
CA PHE A 245 13.64 -14.92 8.47
C PHE A 245 14.77 -15.04 9.48
N PHE A 246 14.55 -15.89 10.47
CA PHE A 246 15.45 -16.19 11.56
C PHE A 246 15.79 -17.69 11.57
N GLU A 247 16.75 -18.13 12.39
CA GLU A 247 17.09 -19.55 12.52
C GLU A 247 15.92 -20.41 13.05
N ASP A 248 15.06 -19.83 13.86
CA ASP A 248 13.92 -20.48 14.51
C ASP A 248 12.57 -20.24 13.80
N GLY A 249 12.60 -19.72 12.58
CA GLY A 249 11.41 -19.51 11.75
C GLY A 249 11.29 -18.13 11.12
N ALA A 250 10.13 -17.85 10.53
CA ALA A 250 9.87 -16.60 9.83
C ALA A 250 8.68 -15.86 10.47
N VAL A 251 8.78 -14.54 10.55
CA VAL A 251 7.75 -13.68 11.14
C VAL A 251 7.50 -12.46 10.24
N TRP A 252 6.24 -12.14 9.97
CA TRP A 252 5.89 -10.85 9.40
C TRP A 252 6.23 -9.75 10.41
N ALA A 253 6.94 -8.73 9.95
CA ALA A 253 7.26 -7.61 10.83
C ALA A 253 5.97 -6.92 11.28
N ASP A 254 5.89 -6.58 12.56
CA ASP A 254 4.79 -5.79 13.10
C ASP A 254 4.71 -4.47 12.34
N GLY A 255 3.51 -4.16 11.89
CA GLY A 255 3.23 -2.94 11.15
C GLY A 255 2.37 -1.98 11.97
N GLU A 256 2.38 -0.73 11.58
CA GLU A 256 1.40 0.27 12.04
C GLU A 256 0.20 0.30 11.09
N PRO A 257 -1.00 0.66 11.60
CA PRO A 257 -2.15 0.87 10.74
C PRO A 257 -1.87 1.91 9.67
N PHE A 258 -2.44 1.72 8.49
CA PHE A 258 -2.38 2.73 7.45
C PHE A 258 -3.00 4.04 7.94
N PRO A 259 -2.38 5.17 7.63
CA PRO A 259 -2.96 6.45 7.93
C PRO A 259 -4.23 6.68 7.12
N ALA A 260 -5.25 7.30 7.72
CA ALA A 260 -6.47 7.70 7.03
C ALA A 260 -6.17 8.70 5.89
N GLU A 261 -5.07 9.45 6.03
CA GLU A 261 -4.60 10.44 5.06
C GLU A 261 -3.06 10.50 5.07
N ILE A 262 -2.44 10.83 3.93
CA ILE A 262 -0.98 11.01 3.86
C ILE A 262 -0.57 12.24 4.69
N PRO A 263 0.37 12.12 5.65
CA PRO A 263 0.78 13.23 6.51
C PRO A 263 1.31 14.42 5.70
N ARG A 264 0.84 15.62 6.00
CA ARG A 264 1.49 16.84 5.53
C ARG A 264 2.76 17.09 6.33
N ALA A 265 3.80 17.59 5.67
CA ALA A 265 4.98 18.04 6.39
C ALA A 265 4.62 19.19 7.32
N ASN A 266 5.13 19.16 8.54
CA ASN A 266 5.06 20.36 9.40
C ASN A 266 5.78 21.50 8.70
N PRO A 267 5.24 22.74 8.73
CA PRO A 267 5.96 23.89 8.22
C PRO A 267 7.31 23.98 8.97
N PRO A 268 8.39 24.36 8.30
CA PRO A 268 9.67 24.61 8.97
C PRO A 268 9.46 25.71 10.00
N GLY A 269 9.80 25.43 11.28
CA GLY A 269 9.81 26.40 12.36
C GLY A 269 10.91 27.46 12.17
#